data_df88edffbd9fb2805389a46a51af53f6
#
_entry.id   df88edffbd9fb2805389a46a51af53f6
#
_cell.length_a   1.000
_cell.length_b   1.000
_cell.length_c   1.000
_cell.angle_alpha   90.00
_cell.angle_beta   90.00
_cell.angle_gamma   90.00
#
_symmetry.space_group_name_H-M   'P 1'
#
loop_
_entity.id
_entity.type
_entity.pdbx_description
1 polymer ?
#
loop_
_entity_poly.entity_id
_entity_poly.type
_entity_poly.pdbx_seq_one_letter_code
_entity_poly.pdbx_strand_id
1 'polypeptide(L)'
;VCLLAVPVNMAAQNWDDHDRSGRYATLAHAKNYLNSCAPNAILFTYGDNDTFPLWYAQEVEGVRRDIRVVNLSLLAGPWYIDQILPCPSPSSGASIATGSGTRCLSWSVTRGRI
;
A
#
# COMPACT_ATOMS: atom_id res chain seq x y z
N VAL A 1 31.43 -30.58 10.54
CA VAL A 1 32.28 -29.36 10.54
C VAL A 1 31.72 -28.36 9.50
N CYS A 2 31.52 -28.73 8.22
CA CYS A 2 31.02 -27.80 7.18
C CYS A 2 29.63 -27.26 7.44
N LEU A 3 28.72 -28.02 8.08
CA LEU A 3 27.35 -27.65 8.35
C LEU A 3 27.20 -26.48 9.34
N LEU A 4 28.23 -26.24 10.15
CA LEU A 4 28.28 -25.10 11.08
C LEU A 4 29.21 -23.99 10.57
N ALA A 5 30.29 -24.34 9.88
CA ALA A 5 31.29 -23.37 9.42
C ALA A 5 30.69 -22.42 8.35
N VAL A 6 29.89 -22.93 7.45
CA VAL A 6 29.28 -22.11 6.38
C VAL A 6 28.29 -21.07 6.92
N PRO A 7 27.26 -21.43 7.72
CA PRO A 7 26.32 -20.43 8.23
C PRO A 7 26.96 -19.44 9.20
N VAL A 8 27.93 -19.87 10.01
CA VAL A 8 28.64 -18.95 10.91
C VAL A 8 29.48 -17.93 10.12
N ASN A 9 30.19 -18.39 9.09
CA ASN A 9 30.99 -17.50 8.24
C ASN A 9 30.06 -16.53 7.44
N MET A 10 28.94 -17.01 6.92
CA MET A 10 27.96 -16.15 6.24
C MET A 10 27.35 -15.11 7.20
N ALA A 11 27.01 -15.51 8.40
CA ALA A 11 26.49 -14.59 9.41
C ALA A 11 27.52 -13.53 9.79
N ALA A 12 28.78 -13.93 10.01
CA ALA A 12 29.84 -13.01 10.41
C ALA A 12 30.22 -11.99 9.32
N GLN A 13 30.21 -12.40 8.06
CA GLN A 13 30.64 -11.53 6.96
C GLN A 13 29.50 -10.70 6.35
N ASN A 14 28.26 -11.18 6.41
CA ASN A 14 27.13 -10.53 5.75
C ASN A 14 26.15 -9.86 6.74
N TRP A 15 26.43 -9.87 8.03
CA TRP A 15 25.55 -9.30 9.04
C TRP A 15 25.28 -7.82 8.79
N ASP A 16 26.31 -7.06 8.50
CA ASP A 16 26.22 -5.62 8.25
C ASP A 16 25.42 -5.29 6.98
N ASP A 17 25.57 -6.08 5.92
CA ASP A 17 24.82 -5.91 4.67
C ASP A 17 23.33 -6.26 4.82
N HIS A 18 22.98 -7.13 5.77
CA HIS A 18 21.62 -7.57 6.02
C HIS A 18 20.91 -6.72 7.09
N ASP A 19 21.66 -5.97 7.88
CA ASP A 19 21.05 -5.04 8.84
C ASP A 19 20.45 -3.83 8.13
N ARG A 20 19.14 -3.81 8.06
CA ARG A 20 18.34 -2.74 7.44
C ARG A 20 17.61 -1.88 8.46
N SER A 21 17.91 -2.01 9.73
CA SER A 21 17.26 -1.32 10.83
C SER A 21 17.30 0.21 10.72
N GLY A 22 18.37 0.76 10.11
CA GLY A 22 18.56 2.20 9.89
C GLY A 22 18.13 2.73 8.52
N ARG A 23 17.55 1.91 7.65
CA ARG A 23 17.24 2.31 6.27
C ARG A 23 15.83 2.91 6.13
N TYR A 24 15.68 4.16 6.51
CA TYR A 24 14.40 4.89 6.41
C TYR A 24 14.23 5.71 5.12
N ALA A 25 15.18 5.65 4.18
CA ALA A 25 15.16 6.43 2.95
C ALA A 25 13.86 6.21 2.13
N THR A 26 13.42 4.96 2.03
CA THR A 26 12.21 4.58 1.30
C THR A 26 10.95 5.18 1.93
N LEU A 27 10.86 5.17 3.25
CA LEU A 27 9.75 5.79 3.98
C LEU A 27 9.74 7.31 3.83
N ALA A 28 10.91 7.95 3.93
CA ALA A 28 11.05 9.39 3.73
C ALA A 28 10.64 9.79 2.31
N HIS A 29 11.04 9.01 1.30
CA HIS A 29 10.65 9.19 -0.09
C HIS A 29 9.12 9.09 -0.26
N ALA A 30 8.49 8.05 0.29
CA ALA A 30 7.05 7.89 0.25
C ALA A 30 6.30 9.07 0.91
N LYS A 31 6.76 9.53 2.06
CA LYS A 31 6.20 10.72 2.74
C LYS A 31 6.31 11.98 1.90
N ASN A 32 7.44 12.17 1.21
CA ASN A 32 7.63 13.31 0.32
C ASN A 32 6.67 13.29 -0.87
N TYR A 33 6.47 12.11 -1.49
CA TYR A 33 5.51 11.95 -2.57
C TYR A 33 4.09 12.30 -2.12
N LEU A 34 3.64 11.71 -1.02
CA LEU A 34 2.30 11.96 -0.50
C LEU A 34 2.09 13.42 -0.12
N ASN A 35 3.08 14.06 0.49
CA ASN A 35 2.98 15.47 0.89
C ASN A 35 3.00 16.44 -0.30
N SER A 36 3.55 16.03 -1.44
CA SER A 36 3.57 16.83 -2.66
C SER A 36 2.24 16.83 -3.42
N CYS A 37 1.35 15.89 -3.12
CA CYS A 37 0.06 15.77 -3.79
C CYS A 37 -0.98 16.74 -3.24
N ALA A 38 -1.90 17.17 -4.10
CA ALA A 38 -3.08 17.94 -3.69
C ALA A 38 -3.99 17.10 -2.75
N PRO A 39 -4.83 17.75 -1.93
CA PRO A 39 -5.82 17.05 -1.11
C PRO A 39 -6.79 16.23 -1.97
N ASN A 40 -7.09 15.01 -1.52
CA ASN A 40 -7.97 14.05 -2.22
C ASN A 40 -7.52 13.71 -3.65
N ALA A 41 -6.24 13.81 -3.94
CA ALA A 41 -5.68 13.48 -5.25
C ALA A 41 -5.67 11.96 -5.50
N ILE A 42 -5.64 11.60 -6.77
CA ILE A 42 -5.35 10.23 -7.21
C ILE A 42 -3.90 10.21 -7.69
N LEU A 43 -3.09 9.37 -7.06
CA LEU A 43 -1.68 9.20 -7.40
C LEU A 43 -1.51 7.89 -8.17
N PHE A 44 -1.12 7.99 -9.44
CA PHE A 44 -0.81 6.82 -10.26
C PHE A 44 0.65 6.44 -10.07
N THR A 45 0.89 5.17 -9.77
CA THR A 45 2.23 4.58 -9.63
C THR A 45 2.42 3.46 -10.63
N TYR A 46 3.66 3.20 -10.97
CA TYR A 46 4.01 2.10 -11.86
C TYR A 46 5.09 1.23 -11.21
N GLY A 47 4.73 -0.03 -10.92
CA GLY A 47 5.63 -0.98 -10.27
C GLY A 47 5.54 -1.01 -8.75
N ASP A 48 6.18 -2.01 -8.19
CA ASP A 48 6.05 -2.36 -6.77
C ASP A 48 6.91 -1.46 -5.87
N ASN A 49 8.07 -1.04 -6.38
CA ASN A 49 9.03 -0.24 -5.61
C ASN A 49 8.47 1.12 -5.18
N ASP A 50 7.60 1.70 -5.98
CA ASP A 50 6.96 2.98 -5.67
C ASP A 50 5.65 2.76 -4.90
N THR A 51 4.89 1.73 -5.24
CA THR A 51 3.55 1.49 -4.69
C THR A 51 3.58 1.02 -3.24
N PHE A 52 4.40 0.01 -2.91
CA PHE A 52 4.41 -0.57 -1.56
C PHE A 52 4.86 0.41 -0.47
N PRO A 53 5.88 1.24 -0.68
CA PRO A 53 6.24 2.25 0.31
C PRO A 53 5.14 3.28 0.57
N LEU A 54 4.38 3.65 -0.47
CA LEU A 54 3.25 4.57 -0.34
C LEU A 54 2.11 3.93 0.46
N TRP A 55 1.75 2.69 0.15
CA TRP A 55 0.76 1.95 0.92
C TRP A 55 1.19 1.77 2.38
N TYR A 56 2.46 1.43 2.62
CA TYR A 56 2.99 1.34 3.98
C TYR A 56 2.84 2.68 4.72
N ALA A 57 3.23 3.79 4.09
CA ALA A 57 3.12 5.11 4.70
C ALA A 57 1.67 5.50 5.00
N GLN A 58 0.71 5.10 4.16
CA GLN A 58 -0.72 5.38 4.38
C GLN A 58 -1.34 4.48 5.43
N GLU A 59 -1.09 3.15 5.37
CA GLU A 59 -1.78 2.18 6.22
C GLU A 59 -1.15 2.06 7.61
N VAL A 60 0.18 2.07 7.69
CA VAL A 60 0.90 1.87 8.95
C VAL A 60 1.19 3.20 9.64
N GLU A 61 1.72 4.18 8.91
CA GLU A 61 2.07 5.48 9.46
C GLU A 61 0.90 6.48 9.49
N GLY A 62 -0.20 6.17 8.80
CA GLY A 62 -1.38 7.02 8.75
C GLY A 62 -1.22 8.32 7.97
N VAL A 63 -0.17 8.44 7.13
CA VAL A 63 0.18 9.66 6.39
C VAL A 63 -0.73 9.81 5.18
N ARG A 64 -1.44 10.96 5.09
CA ARG A 64 -2.19 11.37 3.90
C ARG A 64 -3.11 10.27 3.33
N ARG A 65 -3.98 9.71 4.16
CA ARG A 65 -5.00 8.72 3.77
C ARG A 65 -6.08 9.28 2.85
N ASP A 66 -6.10 10.60 2.66
CA ASP A 66 -6.96 11.29 1.71
C ASP A 66 -6.59 11.03 0.25
N ILE A 67 -5.34 10.63 -0.02
CA ILE A 67 -4.83 10.36 -1.35
C ILE A 67 -5.10 8.90 -1.72
N ARG A 68 -5.58 8.67 -2.93
CA ARG A 68 -5.78 7.33 -3.46
C ARG A 68 -4.60 6.92 -4.32
N VAL A 69 -3.82 5.94 -3.86
CA VAL A 69 -2.70 5.38 -4.63
C VAL A 69 -3.21 4.26 -5.51
N VAL A 70 -3.00 4.38 -6.82
CA VAL A 70 -3.45 3.44 -7.85
C VAL A 70 -2.25 2.92 -8.61
N ASN A 71 -2.04 1.59 -8.56
CA ASN A 71 -0.97 0.95 -9.33
C ASN A 71 -1.45 0.62 -10.74
N LEU A 72 -0.79 1.20 -11.74
CA LEU A 72 -1.14 1.01 -13.15
C LEU A 72 -0.96 -0.43 -13.63
N SER A 73 0.02 -1.15 -13.08
CA SER A 73 0.26 -2.55 -13.44
C SER A 73 -0.89 -3.47 -13.01
N LEU A 74 -1.57 -3.14 -11.92
CA LEU A 74 -2.68 -3.91 -11.39
C LEU A 74 -4.02 -3.58 -12.06
N LEU A 75 -4.13 -2.45 -12.77
CA LEU A 75 -5.35 -2.05 -13.47
C LEU A 75 -5.74 -3.02 -14.60
N ALA A 76 -4.81 -3.87 -15.06
CA ALA A 76 -5.13 -4.94 -16.01
C ALA A 76 -6.02 -6.04 -15.41
N GLY A 77 -6.09 -6.14 -14.07
CA GLY A 77 -6.90 -7.12 -13.35
C GLY A 77 -8.28 -6.57 -12.98
N PRO A 78 -9.40 -7.18 -13.40
CA PRO A 78 -10.75 -6.69 -13.07
C PRO A 78 -10.99 -6.65 -11.56
N TRP A 79 -10.43 -7.58 -10.81
CA TRP A 79 -10.53 -7.62 -9.34
C TRP A 79 -9.99 -6.35 -8.66
N TYR A 80 -8.94 -5.75 -9.23
CA TYR A 80 -8.34 -4.55 -8.66
C TYR A 80 -9.21 -3.32 -8.93
N ILE A 81 -9.82 -3.26 -10.11
CA ILE A 81 -10.78 -2.21 -10.45
C ILE A 81 -11.97 -2.24 -9.49
N ASP A 82 -12.51 -3.42 -9.22
CA ASP A 82 -13.63 -3.60 -8.28
C ASP A 82 -13.28 -3.16 -6.84
N GLN A 83 -12.01 -3.30 -6.43
CA GLN A 83 -11.55 -2.83 -5.12
C GLN A 83 -11.35 -1.32 -5.04
N ILE A 84 -10.96 -0.70 -6.15
CA ILE A 84 -10.73 0.76 -6.19
C ILE A 84 -12.04 1.53 -6.30
N LEU A 85 -13.03 0.97 -7.02
CA LEU A 85 -14.32 1.62 -7.15
C LEU A 85 -15.01 1.68 -5.77
N PRO A 86 -15.52 2.84 -5.35
CA PRO A 86 -16.27 2.91 -4.12
C PRO A 86 -17.52 2.04 -4.26
N CYS A 87 -17.77 1.16 -3.28
CA CYS A 87 -19.04 0.46 -3.21
C CYS A 87 -20.19 1.48 -3.24
N PRO A 88 -21.19 1.33 -4.12
CA PRO A 88 -22.38 2.16 -4.06
C PRO A 88 -22.98 2.04 -2.66
N SER A 89 -23.14 3.18 -1.99
CA SER A 89 -23.79 3.20 -0.67
C SER A 89 -25.21 2.65 -0.81
N PRO A 90 -25.71 1.87 0.15
CA PRO A 90 -27.03 1.25 0.06
C PRO A 90 -28.20 2.25 0.00
N SER A 91 -27.92 3.55 0.07
CA SER A 91 -28.91 4.63 -0.01
C SER A 91 -29.30 5.03 -1.44
N SER A 92 -28.59 4.63 -2.47
CA SER A 92 -29.02 4.81 -3.85
C SER A 92 -29.53 3.47 -4.40
N GLY A 93 -30.84 3.35 -4.54
CA GLY A 93 -31.57 2.13 -4.91
C GLY A 93 -31.27 1.56 -6.30
N ALA A 94 -30.02 1.35 -6.63
CA ALA A 94 -29.58 0.63 -7.80
C ALA A 94 -29.12 -0.77 -7.38
N SER A 95 -30.07 -1.71 -7.38
CA SER A 95 -29.80 -3.14 -7.27
C SER A 95 -29.12 -3.60 -8.54
N ILE A 96 -27.79 -3.65 -8.56
CA ILE A 96 -27.07 -4.49 -9.51
C ILE A 96 -26.73 -5.76 -8.76
N ALA A 97 -27.66 -6.71 -8.78
CA ALA A 97 -27.39 -8.08 -8.40
C ALA A 97 -26.54 -8.71 -9.49
N THR A 98 -25.24 -8.70 -9.33
CA THR A 98 -24.34 -9.59 -10.07
C THR A 98 -23.68 -10.50 -9.06
N GLY A 99 -24.06 -11.77 -9.12
CA GLY A 99 -23.53 -12.81 -8.25
C GLY A 99 -22.05 -13.00 -8.43
N SER A 100 -21.34 -12.76 -7.39
CA SER A 100 -20.07 -13.36 -6.97
C SER A 100 -19.62 -12.55 -5.75
N GLY A 101 -19.45 -13.22 -4.60
CA GLY A 101 -19.27 -12.64 -3.28
C GLY A 101 -18.16 -11.59 -3.14
N THR A 102 -18.38 -10.42 -3.62
CA THR A 102 -17.54 -9.25 -3.43
C THR A 102 -17.74 -8.77 -2.00
N ARG A 103 -16.80 -9.11 -1.11
CA ARG A 103 -16.73 -8.46 0.20
C ARG A 103 -16.32 -7.01 -0.05
N CYS A 104 -17.27 -6.12 0.00
CA CYS A 104 -16.97 -4.70 0.17
C CYS A 104 -16.25 -4.53 1.50
N LEU A 105 -14.93 -4.37 1.45
CA LEU A 105 -14.18 -3.89 2.59
C LEU A 105 -14.63 -2.45 2.81
N SER A 106 -15.48 -2.26 3.82
CA SER A 106 -15.91 -0.95 4.26
C SER A 106 -14.69 -0.16 4.70
N TRP A 107 -14.22 0.70 3.82
CA TRP A 107 -13.26 1.72 4.19
C TRP A 107 -14.03 2.82 4.93
N SER A 108 -14.13 2.67 6.24
CA SER A 108 -14.67 3.72 7.12
C SER A 108 -13.62 4.83 7.21
N VAL A 109 -13.74 5.84 6.36
CA VAL A 109 -13.16 7.14 6.69
C VAL A 109 -13.94 7.66 7.88
N THR A 110 -13.45 7.37 9.07
CA THR A 110 -13.91 8.03 10.29
C THR A 110 -13.51 9.50 10.15
N ARG A 111 -14.42 10.34 9.67
CA ARG A 111 -14.30 11.78 9.82
C ARG A 111 -14.28 12.05 11.32
N GLY A 112 -13.06 12.17 11.88
CA GLY A 112 -12.87 12.80 13.17
C GLY A 112 -13.39 14.23 13.06
N ARG A 113 -14.53 14.47 13.69
CA ARG A 113 -14.99 15.81 13.99
C ARG A 113 -14.05 16.36 15.07
N ILE A 114 -13.31 17.39 14.77
CA ILE A 114 -12.78 18.34 15.75
C ILE A 114 -13.74 19.54 15.74
#